data_6fd11df98962b256951b3ea0a9c0db74
#
_entry.id   6fd11df98962b256951b3ea0a9c0db74
#
_cell.length_a   1.000
_cell.length_b   1.000
_cell.length_c   1.000
_cell.angle_alpha   90.00
_cell.angle_beta   90.00
_cell.angle_gamma   90.00
#
_symmetry.space_group_name_H-M   'P 1'
#
loop_
_entity.id
_entity.type
_entity.pdbx_description
1 polymer ?
#
loop_
_entity_poly.entity_id
_entity_poly.type
_entity_poly.pdbx_seq_one_letter_code
_entity_poly.pdbx_strand_id
1 'polypeptide(L)'
;EMLRSLVGSEMCIRDSSGPKDGWHEEALGRNAILGGFQGQRQWTDFMPNGDFTEAMLNTTFDWNGKKEPLTFATENDGLNGLSMLLGKLVTGRASLFADVRTYWSPDAVERVCGMRPEGVAKDGFIHLINSGAAALDATGVCKDKDGNAVMKEWWNVTDEDIDAMLKATDWCPADLGYFRGGGYSSHFKTQAVMPMTMIRVNIIKGLGPVLQIAEGYTATLPDEIHNKLDMRTDPTWPTTWFAPRLTGKGAFKDVYSVMANWGANHGAISYGHIGK
;
A
#
# COMPACT_ATOMS: atom_id res chain seq x y z
N GLU A 1 18.91 12.29 16.37
CA GLU A 1 17.89 12.38 15.28
C GLU A 1 17.52 11.03 14.70
N MET A 2 18.46 10.10 14.55
CA MET A 2 18.21 8.71 14.12
C MET A 2 17.24 7.98 15.05
N LEU A 3 17.21 8.29 16.35
CA LEU A 3 16.32 7.68 17.33
C LEU A 3 14.85 8.10 17.20
N ARG A 4 14.54 9.18 16.50
CA ARG A 4 13.15 9.62 16.27
C ARG A 4 12.46 8.87 15.14
N SER A 5 13.21 8.20 14.26
CA SER A 5 12.66 7.44 13.13
C SER A 5 12.36 5.97 13.44
N LEU A 6 12.71 5.47 14.63
CA LEU A 6 12.55 4.09 15.06
C LEU A 6 11.37 3.90 16.02
N VAL A 7 10.25 4.58 15.79
CA VAL A 7 9.08 4.53 16.69
C VAL A 7 8.64 3.09 16.98
N GLY A 8 8.69 2.18 16.00
CA GLY A 8 8.31 0.79 16.19
C GLY A 8 9.28 -0.02 17.08
N SER A 9 10.59 0.08 16.84
CA SER A 9 11.60 -0.63 17.65
C SER A 9 11.77 -0.02 19.02
N GLU A 10 11.60 1.30 19.16
CA GLU A 10 11.55 1.97 20.46
C GLU A 10 10.32 1.57 21.27
N MET A 11 9.15 1.36 20.65
CA MET A 11 7.97 0.87 21.34
C MET A 11 8.22 -0.48 22.03
N CYS A 12 8.79 -1.46 21.34
CA CYS A 12 9.07 -2.78 21.92
C CYS A 12 10.06 -2.73 23.08
N ILE A 13 11.07 -1.88 23.02
CA ILE A 13 12.08 -1.73 24.09
C ILE A 13 11.51 -0.93 25.26
N ARG A 14 10.76 0.12 24.99
CA ARG A 14 10.20 1.00 26.02
C ARG A 14 9.01 0.39 26.75
N ASP A 15 8.21 -0.44 26.10
CA ASP A 15 7.10 -1.19 26.74
C ASP A 15 7.57 -2.15 27.83
N SER A 16 8.81 -2.62 27.76
CA SER A 16 9.35 -3.56 28.75
C SER A 16 9.99 -2.89 29.98
N SER A 17 10.64 -1.75 29.83
CA SER A 17 11.37 -1.06 30.90
C SER A 17 10.91 0.39 31.14
N GLY A 18 10.50 1.09 30.10
CA GLY A 18 10.16 2.50 30.17
C GLY A 18 9.15 2.89 31.26
N PRO A 19 8.01 2.16 31.44
CA PRO A 19 7.05 2.47 32.52
C PRO A 19 7.62 2.32 33.93
N LYS A 20 8.55 1.36 34.12
CA LYS A 20 9.20 1.14 35.43
C LYS A 20 10.16 2.27 35.78
N ASP A 21 10.69 2.95 34.77
CA ASP A 21 11.61 4.07 34.94
C ASP A 21 10.90 5.44 34.90
N GLY A 22 9.57 5.45 34.90
CA GLY A 22 8.74 6.65 34.87
C GLY A 22 8.51 7.28 33.49
N TRP A 23 8.90 6.61 32.41
CA TRP A 23 8.80 7.08 31.01
C TRP A 23 7.50 6.61 30.34
N HIS A 24 6.35 6.90 30.95
CA HIS A 24 5.05 6.36 30.53
C HIS A 24 4.63 6.82 29.14
N GLU A 25 4.76 8.10 28.84
CA GLU A 25 4.36 8.63 27.51
C GLU A 25 5.25 8.14 26.39
N GLU A 26 6.54 8.08 26.64
CA GLU A 26 7.51 7.56 25.68
C GLU A 26 7.33 6.08 25.43
N ALA A 27 7.05 5.29 26.45
CA ALA A 27 6.77 3.86 26.34
C ALA A 27 5.56 3.57 25.45
N LEU A 28 4.53 4.43 25.53
CA LEU A 28 3.33 4.34 24.68
C LEU A 28 3.48 5.05 23.33
N GLY A 29 4.72 5.44 22.93
CA GLY A 29 4.92 6.19 21.69
C GLY A 29 4.13 7.50 21.65
N ARG A 30 3.86 8.09 22.82
CA ARG A 30 3.04 9.30 22.98
C ARG A 30 1.64 9.17 22.37
N ASN A 31 1.08 7.95 22.41
CA ASN A 31 -0.21 7.61 21.79
C ASN A 31 -0.26 7.92 20.29
N ALA A 32 0.86 7.81 19.58
CA ALA A 32 0.90 8.00 18.13
C ALA A 32 0.04 6.94 17.43
N ILE A 33 -0.84 7.38 16.55
CA ILE A 33 -1.73 6.53 15.75
C ILE A 33 -1.29 6.41 14.29
N LEU A 34 -0.22 7.11 13.93
CA LEU A 34 0.38 7.17 12.61
C LEU A 34 1.88 7.40 12.76
N GLY A 35 2.68 6.68 11.99
CA GLY A 35 4.13 6.83 11.95
C GLY A 35 4.67 6.73 10.52
N GLY A 36 5.99 6.81 10.37
CA GLY A 36 6.69 6.62 9.11
C GLY A 36 8.20 6.71 9.29
N PHE A 37 8.97 5.99 8.49
CA PHE A 37 10.42 6.15 8.42
C PHE A 37 10.76 7.34 7.51
N GLN A 38 11.62 8.21 7.98
CA GLN A 38 12.03 9.38 7.22
C GLN A 38 13.05 9.00 6.15
N GLY A 39 12.64 9.13 4.88
CA GLY A 39 13.50 8.96 3.70
C GLY A 39 14.05 7.54 3.55
N GLN A 40 14.13 7.07 2.33
CA GLN A 40 14.67 5.73 2.06
C GLN A 40 16.20 5.70 2.02
N ARG A 41 16.89 6.83 1.82
CA ARG A 41 18.33 6.86 1.56
C ARG A 41 19.20 7.42 2.68
N GLN A 42 18.63 7.98 3.72
CA GLN A 42 19.42 8.63 4.77
C GLN A 42 20.23 7.64 5.63
N TRP A 43 19.72 6.42 5.79
CA TRP A 43 20.32 5.40 6.64
C TRP A 43 20.53 4.06 5.93
N THR A 44 19.93 3.85 4.76
CA THR A 44 19.97 2.59 4.00
C THR A 44 21.34 2.31 3.34
N ASP A 45 22.27 3.24 3.40
CA ASP A 45 23.65 2.97 3.02
C ASP A 45 24.41 2.12 4.08
N PHE A 46 23.90 2.05 5.32
CA PHE A 46 24.53 1.39 6.46
C PHE A 46 23.66 0.34 7.13
N MET A 47 22.35 0.45 7.01
CA MET A 47 21.36 -0.42 7.65
C MET A 47 20.37 -0.91 6.60
N PRO A 48 19.74 -2.08 6.84
CA PRO A 48 18.67 -2.57 5.97
C PRO A 48 17.57 -1.52 5.81
N ASN A 49 16.91 -1.52 4.64
CA ASN A 49 15.73 -0.68 4.42
C ASN A 49 14.59 -1.04 5.40
N GLY A 50 13.60 -0.16 5.51
CA GLY A 50 12.46 -0.34 6.41
C GLY A 50 11.31 -1.17 5.84
N ASP A 51 11.41 -1.66 4.62
CA ASP A 51 10.31 -2.23 3.84
C ASP A 51 9.61 -3.38 4.56
N PHE A 52 10.39 -4.34 5.08
CA PHE A 52 9.84 -5.44 5.86
C PHE A 52 9.05 -4.95 7.10
N THR A 53 9.64 -4.02 7.83
CA THR A 53 9.01 -3.46 9.03
C THR A 53 7.75 -2.69 8.69
N GLU A 54 7.78 -1.85 7.67
CA GLU A 54 6.62 -1.09 7.20
C GLU A 54 5.49 -2.01 6.73
N ALA A 55 5.81 -3.07 5.95
CA ALA A 55 4.84 -4.06 5.51
C ALA A 55 4.17 -4.75 6.71
N MET A 56 4.95 -5.26 7.67
CA MET A 56 4.42 -5.98 8.83
C MET A 56 3.66 -5.08 9.80
N LEU A 57 4.03 -3.81 9.96
CA LEU A 57 3.28 -2.86 10.77
C LEU A 57 1.88 -2.60 10.19
N ASN A 58 1.77 -2.46 8.88
CA ASN A 58 0.50 -2.21 8.20
C ASN A 58 -0.36 -3.47 8.01
N THR A 59 0.20 -4.67 8.19
CA THR A 59 -0.50 -5.95 8.04
C THR A 59 -1.35 -6.26 9.28
N THR A 60 -2.46 -7.00 9.08
CA THR A 60 -3.41 -7.37 10.14
C THR A 60 -2.94 -8.50 11.05
N PHE A 61 -1.72 -8.96 10.89
CA PHE A 61 -1.10 -9.99 11.72
C PHE A 61 0.42 -9.78 11.87
N ASP A 62 1.01 -10.48 12.81
CA ASP A 62 2.46 -10.64 12.97
C ASP A 62 2.76 -12.03 13.55
N TRP A 63 3.96 -12.25 14.07
CA TRP A 63 4.37 -13.52 14.69
C TRP A 63 3.60 -13.91 15.97
N ASN A 64 2.79 -12.98 16.54
CA ASN A 64 1.89 -13.26 17.66
C ASN A 64 0.47 -13.59 17.19
N GLY A 65 0.22 -13.60 15.89
CA GLY A 65 -1.08 -13.81 15.28
C GLY A 65 -1.78 -12.52 14.87
N LYS A 66 -3.09 -12.55 14.80
CA LYS A 66 -3.92 -11.42 14.39
C LYS A 66 -3.76 -10.19 15.27
N LYS A 67 -3.65 -9.02 14.64
CA LYS A 67 -3.58 -7.71 15.32
C LYS A 67 -4.34 -6.63 14.55
N GLU A 68 -4.68 -5.54 15.20
CA GLU A 68 -5.07 -4.32 14.51
C GLU A 68 -3.85 -3.77 13.73
N PRO A 69 -4.00 -3.48 12.42
CA PRO A 69 -2.90 -2.92 11.65
C PRO A 69 -2.55 -1.52 12.15
N LEU A 70 -1.27 -1.24 12.27
CA LEU A 70 -0.79 0.11 12.50
C LEU A 70 -0.78 0.88 11.17
N THR A 71 -0.91 2.21 11.25
CA THR A 71 -0.74 3.04 10.06
C THR A 71 0.69 3.56 10.02
N PHE A 72 1.45 3.09 9.04
CA PHE A 72 2.84 3.46 8.89
C PHE A 72 3.13 3.83 7.43
N ALA A 73 3.55 5.06 7.19
CA ALA A 73 3.71 5.61 5.85
C ALA A 73 5.17 5.53 5.38
N THR A 74 5.39 4.97 4.20
CA THR A 74 6.68 4.97 3.53
C THR A 74 7.16 6.41 3.31
N GLU A 75 8.48 6.62 3.41
CA GLU A 75 9.14 7.93 3.24
C GLU A 75 8.64 9.01 4.20
N ASN A 76 7.92 8.63 5.25
CA ASN A 76 7.27 9.54 6.18
C ASN A 76 6.35 10.57 5.47
N ASP A 77 5.70 10.17 4.37
CA ASP A 77 4.70 11.03 3.71
C ASP A 77 3.47 11.15 4.61
N GLY A 78 3.47 12.18 5.47
CA GLY A 78 2.44 12.40 6.47
C GLY A 78 1.04 12.62 5.88
N LEU A 79 0.93 13.22 4.69
CA LEU A 79 -0.38 13.41 4.03
C LEU A 79 -0.92 12.08 3.50
N ASN A 80 -0.05 11.21 2.99
CA ASN A 80 -0.48 9.88 2.58
C ASN A 80 -0.76 9.00 3.80
N GLY A 81 0.05 9.09 4.86
CA GLY A 81 -0.21 8.42 6.13
C GLY A 81 -1.56 8.80 6.74
N LEU A 82 -1.91 10.09 6.72
CA LEU A 82 -3.24 10.54 7.12
C LEU A 82 -4.34 9.94 6.24
N SER A 83 -4.10 9.83 4.94
CA SER A 83 -5.04 9.17 4.01
C SER A 83 -5.22 7.68 4.34
N MET A 84 -4.11 6.97 4.63
CA MET A 84 -4.14 5.58 5.08
C MET A 84 -4.92 5.42 6.38
N LEU A 85 -4.69 6.30 7.36
CA LEU A 85 -5.40 6.28 8.64
C LEU A 85 -6.91 6.47 8.44
N LEU A 86 -7.31 7.45 7.62
CA LEU A 86 -8.72 7.67 7.29
C LEU A 86 -9.35 6.42 6.64
N GLY A 87 -8.65 5.82 5.67
CA GLY A 87 -9.10 4.58 5.02
C GLY A 87 -9.27 3.44 6.01
N LYS A 88 -8.29 3.22 6.88
CA LYS A 88 -8.35 2.21 7.95
C LYS A 88 -9.54 2.44 8.89
N LEU A 89 -9.71 3.67 9.38
CA LEU A 89 -10.77 3.99 10.34
C LEU A 89 -12.18 3.80 9.74
N VAL A 90 -12.35 4.10 8.45
CA VAL A 90 -13.64 3.94 7.77
C VAL A 90 -13.94 2.48 7.44
N THR A 91 -12.93 1.70 7.07
CA THR A 91 -13.13 0.34 6.55
C THR A 91 -12.87 -0.76 7.59
N GLY A 92 -12.15 -0.48 8.67
CA GLY A 92 -11.65 -1.49 9.59
C GLY A 92 -10.62 -2.44 8.98
N ARG A 93 -10.03 -2.07 7.83
CA ARG A 93 -9.10 -2.90 7.04
C ARG A 93 -7.71 -2.30 7.05
N ALA A 94 -6.71 -3.11 6.75
CA ALA A 94 -5.39 -2.61 6.44
C ALA A 94 -5.46 -1.60 5.29
N SER A 95 -4.53 -0.65 5.28
CA SER A 95 -4.38 0.29 4.18
C SER A 95 -3.03 0.08 3.51
N LEU A 96 -3.00 0.16 2.18
CA LEU A 96 -1.78 0.05 1.40
C LEU A 96 -1.28 1.46 1.05
N PHE A 97 -0.03 1.76 1.34
CA PHE A 97 0.65 2.88 0.73
C PHE A 97 0.98 2.54 -0.72
N ALA A 98 0.67 3.39 -1.66
CA ALA A 98 0.97 3.14 -3.07
C ALA A 98 1.68 4.33 -3.72
N ASP A 99 2.75 4.02 -4.45
CA ASP A 99 3.32 4.90 -5.45
C ASP A 99 2.43 4.86 -6.68
N VAL A 100 2.01 6.01 -7.16
CA VAL A 100 1.26 6.16 -8.42
C VAL A 100 2.28 6.28 -9.55
N ARG A 101 2.66 5.13 -10.14
CA ARG A 101 3.81 5.07 -11.07
C ARG A 101 3.48 5.50 -12.47
N THR A 102 2.50 4.89 -13.09
CA THR A 102 2.19 5.17 -14.49
C THR A 102 0.77 4.78 -14.87
N TYR A 103 0.32 5.38 -15.96
CA TYR A 103 -0.89 5.01 -16.65
C TYR A 103 -0.57 4.13 -17.86
N TRP A 104 -1.28 3.03 -17.98
CA TRP A 104 -1.25 2.15 -19.14
C TRP A 104 -2.53 2.29 -19.95
N SER A 105 -2.45 2.94 -21.11
CA SER A 105 -3.56 2.92 -22.08
C SER A 105 -3.65 1.56 -22.76
N PRO A 106 -4.84 1.17 -23.24
CA PRO A 106 -4.98 -0.08 -24.01
C PRO A 106 -4.01 -0.16 -25.20
N ASP A 107 -3.80 0.96 -25.91
CA ASP A 107 -2.87 1.03 -27.04
C ASP A 107 -1.40 0.88 -26.61
N ALA A 108 -1.04 1.40 -25.42
CA ALA A 108 0.30 1.22 -24.89
C ALA A 108 0.56 -0.24 -24.46
N VAL A 109 -0.44 -0.89 -23.87
CA VAL A 109 -0.38 -2.31 -23.53
C VAL A 109 -0.23 -3.15 -24.79
N GLU A 110 -1.05 -2.91 -25.81
CA GLU A 110 -0.98 -3.62 -27.08
C GLU A 110 0.39 -3.45 -27.77
N ARG A 111 0.92 -2.23 -27.79
CA ARG A 111 2.24 -1.95 -28.38
C ARG A 111 3.37 -2.69 -27.66
N VAL A 112 3.29 -2.84 -26.32
CA VAL A 112 4.33 -3.48 -25.52
C VAL A 112 4.18 -4.99 -25.46
N CYS A 113 2.95 -5.47 -25.34
CA CYS A 113 2.64 -6.86 -25.04
C CYS A 113 2.10 -7.65 -26.25
N GLY A 114 1.63 -6.96 -27.29
CA GLY A 114 0.98 -7.59 -28.44
C GLY A 114 -0.49 -7.95 -28.22
N MET A 115 -1.05 -7.59 -27.07
CA MET A 115 -2.44 -7.90 -26.69
C MET A 115 -3.07 -6.69 -26.01
N ARG A 116 -4.37 -6.50 -26.20
CA ARG A 116 -5.14 -5.48 -25.46
C ARG A 116 -5.61 -6.02 -24.11
N PRO A 117 -5.69 -5.17 -23.09
CA PRO A 117 -6.29 -5.57 -21.80
C PRO A 117 -7.80 -5.78 -21.96
N GLU A 118 -8.33 -6.69 -21.17
CA GLU A 118 -9.75 -7.05 -21.17
C GLU A 118 -10.40 -6.83 -19.79
N GLY A 119 -11.67 -7.15 -19.69
CA GLY A 119 -12.42 -7.07 -18.42
C GLY A 119 -12.44 -5.67 -17.83
N VAL A 120 -12.15 -5.55 -16.55
CA VAL A 120 -12.11 -4.25 -15.85
C VAL A 120 -10.95 -3.37 -16.31
N ALA A 121 -9.91 -3.94 -16.90
CA ALA A 121 -8.73 -3.24 -17.41
C ALA A 121 -8.89 -2.72 -18.86
N LYS A 122 -9.99 -3.01 -19.54
CA LYS A 122 -10.21 -2.75 -20.98
C LYS A 122 -10.00 -1.28 -21.38
N ASP A 123 -10.29 -0.35 -20.48
CA ASP A 123 -10.16 1.10 -20.74
C ASP A 123 -8.80 1.66 -20.26
N GLY A 124 -7.89 0.77 -19.86
CA GLY A 124 -6.60 1.11 -19.26
C GLY A 124 -6.63 1.02 -17.74
N PHE A 125 -5.47 1.21 -17.13
CA PHE A 125 -5.31 1.10 -15.67
C PHE A 125 -4.10 1.89 -15.19
N ILE A 126 -4.05 2.14 -13.88
CA ILE A 126 -2.94 2.79 -13.20
C ILE A 126 -2.10 1.71 -12.52
N HIS A 127 -0.78 1.81 -12.68
CA HIS A 127 0.19 0.97 -11.99
C HIS A 127 0.48 1.55 -10.61
N LEU A 128 0.16 0.80 -9.58
CA LEU A 128 0.41 1.11 -8.19
C LEU A 128 1.38 0.09 -7.62
N ILE A 129 2.45 0.57 -6.99
CA ILE A 129 3.47 -0.26 -6.34
C ILE A 129 3.90 0.38 -5.04
N ASN A 130 4.56 -0.36 -4.16
CA ASN A 130 5.31 0.21 -3.05
C ASN A 130 6.28 -0.80 -2.44
N SER A 131 7.49 -0.39 -2.17
CA SER A 131 8.49 -1.24 -1.49
C SER A 131 8.22 -1.42 0.00
N GLY A 132 7.65 -0.43 0.68
CA GLY A 132 7.55 -0.36 2.14
C GLY A 132 6.19 -0.78 2.70
N ALA A 133 5.33 0.18 2.97
CA ALA A 133 4.04 -0.02 3.65
C ALA A 133 2.99 -0.74 2.79
N ALA A 134 3.38 -1.87 2.22
CA ALA A 134 2.54 -2.77 1.44
C ALA A 134 2.04 -3.90 2.33
N ALA A 135 0.90 -3.69 2.98
CA ALA A 135 0.27 -4.70 3.82
C ALA A 135 0.01 -6.00 3.04
N LEU A 136 0.34 -7.16 3.64
CA LEU A 136 0.16 -8.47 3.01
C LEU A 136 -1.31 -8.78 2.74
N ASP A 137 -2.21 -8.14 3.45
CA ASP A 137 -3.66 -8.16 3.20
C ASP A 137 -4.02 -7.75 1.76
N ALA A 138 -3.20 -6.90 1.15
CA ALA A 138 -3.39 -6.44 -0.22
C ALA A 138 -3.15 -7.53 -1.29
N THR A 139 -2.66 -8.70 -0.93
CA THR A 139 -2.67 -9.88 -1.80
C THR A 139 -4.07 -10.21 -2.29
N GLY A 140 -5.12 -9.93 -1.47
CA GLY A 140 -6.50 -10.20 -1.81
C GLY A 140 -6.85 -11.68 -1.91
N VAL A 141 -6.05 -12.56 -1.32
CA VAL A 141 -6.27 -14.01 -1.38
C VAL A 141 -7.38 -14.46 -0.44
N CYS A 142 -7.73 -13.67 0.57
CA CYS A 142 -8.86 -13.95 1.44
C CYS A 142 -10.17 -13.98 0.64
N LYS A 143 -11.13 -14.73 1.14
CA LYS A 143 -12.43 -14.90 0.48
C LYS A 143 -13.57 -14.42 1.36
N ASP A 144 -14.55 -13.79 0.72
CA ASP A 144 -15.86 -13.55 1.35
C ASP A 144 -16.69 -14.83 1.34
N LYS A 145 -17.92 -14.75 1.90
CA LYS A 145 -18.87 -15.87 1.94
C LYS A 145 -19.30 -16.38 0.56
N ASP A 146 -19.15 -15.56 -0.47
CA ASP A 146 -19.54 -15.87 -1.85
C ASP A 146 -18.32 -16.34 -2.67
N GLY A 147 -17.12 -16.43 -2.05
CA GLY A 147 -15.88 -16.89 -2.67
C GLY A 147 -15.14 -15.80 -3.45
N ASN A 148 -15.56 -14.55 -3.39
CA ASN A 148 -14.86 -13.45 -4.06
C ASN A 148 -13.61 -13.05 -3.30
N ALA A 149 -12.61 -12.55 -4.03
CA ALA A 149 -11.42 -11.96 -3.44
C ALA A 149 -11.80 -10.73 -2.59
N VAL A 150 -11.25 -10.65 -1.38
CA VAL A 150 -11.57 -9.58 -0.44
C VAL A 150 -10.37 -9.29 0.47
N MET A 151 -10.23 -8.04 0.89
CA MET A 151 -9.48 -7.71 2.09
C MET A 151 -10.49 -7.64 3.26
N LYS A 152 -10.31 -8.50 4.26
CA LYS A 152 -11.20 -8.56 5.43
C LYS A 152 -10.95 -7.42 6.40
N GLU A 153 -11.95 -7.08 7.19
CA GLU A 153 -11.76 -6.27 8.40
C GLU A 153 -10.81 -7.01 9.35
N TRP A 154 -9.90 -6.29 10.00
CA TRP A 154 -8.80 -6.90 10.76
C TRP A 154 -9.28 -7.89 11.83
N TRP A 155 -10.43 -7.63 12.44
CA TRP A 155 -11.01 -8.53 13.45
C TRP A 155 -11.63 -9.81 12.90
N ASN A 156 -11.91 -9.86 11.59
CA ASN A 156 -12.46 -11.01 10.85
C ASN A 156 -11.39 -11.88 10.17
N VAL A 157 -10.12 -11.50 10.27
CA VAL A 157 -8.99 -12.30 9.73
C VAL A 157 -8.85 -13.57 10.57
N THR A 158 -8.68 -14.73 9.93
CA THR A 158 -8.47 -16.03 10.56
C THR A 158 -7.04 -16.52 10.36
N ASP A 159 -6.64 -17.58 11.06
CA ASP A 159 -5.32 -18.19 10.91
C ASP A 159 -5.15 -18.76 9.48
N GLU A 160 -6.22 -19.29 8.87
CA GLU A 160 -6.20 -19.75 7.48
C GLU A 160 -5.99 -18.61 6.49
N ASP A 161 -6.56 -17.43 6.77
CA ASP A 161 -6.32 -16.22 5.97
C ASP A 161 -4.86 -15.78 6.09
N ILE A 162 -4.28 -15.80 7.29
CA ILE A 162 -2.87 -15.48 7.54
C ILE A 162 -1.98 -16.41 6.74
N ASP A 163 -2.21 -17.71 6.82
CA ASP A 163 -1.46 -18.71 6.05
C ASP A 163 -1.57 -18.49 4.53
N ALA A 164 -2.75 -18.12 4.05
CA ALA A 164 -2.97 -17.83 2.63
C ALA A 164 -2.20 -16.58 2.18
N MET A 165 -2.23 -15.51 2.98
CA MET A 165 -1.49 -14.27 2.69
C MET A 165 0.02 -14.50 2.70
N LEU A 166 0.53 -15.25 3.67
CA LEU A 166 1.95 -15.61 3.74
C LEU A 166 2.39 -16.44 2.52
N LYS A 167 1.59 -17.42 2.11
CA LYS A 167 1.89 -18.26 0.92
C LYS A 167 1.83 -17.47 -0.40
N ALA A 168 1.08 -16.39 -0.45
CA ALA A 168 0.93 -15.53 -1.63
C ALA A 168 1.95 -14.38 -1.68
N THR A 169 2.81 -14.28 -0.67
CA THR A 169 3.82 -13.22 -0.56
C THR A 169 5.21 -13.83 -0.66
N ASP A 170 5.99 -13.36 -1.62
CA ASP A 170 7.43 -13.58 -1.67
C ASP A 170 8.18 -12.43 -0.97
N TRP A 171 9.40 -12.68 -0.53
CA TRP A 171 10.27 -11.66 0.02
C TRP A 171 11.49 -11.51 -0.88
N CYS A 172 11.56 -10.37 -1.57
CA CYS A 172 12.63 -10.05 -2.49
C CYS A 172 13.74 -9.26 -1.79
N PRO A 173 15.01 -9.65 -1.96
CA PRO A 173 16.12 -8.87 -1.44
C PRO A 173 16.20 -7.52 -2.15
N ALA A 174 16.54 -6.48 -1.40
CA ALA A 174 16.75 -5.14 -1.94
C ALA A 174 17.96 -5.11 -2.89
N ASP A 175 17.86 -4.30 -3.94
CA ASP A 175 19.00 -4.00 -4.82
C ASP A 175 20.10 -3.28 -4.03
N LEU A 176 21.25 -3.92 -3.87
CA LEU A 176 22.39 -3.36 -3.15
C LEU A 176 23.03 -2.17 -3.86
N GLY A 177 22.76 -1.97 -5.15
CA GLY A 177 23.16 -0.77 -5.89
C GLY A 177 22.38 0.46 -5.43
N TYR A 178 21.16 0.25 -4.96
CA TYR A 178 20.26 1.31 -4.47
C TYR A 178 20.19 1.36 -2.93
N PHE A 179 20.04 0.19 -2.27
CA PHE A 179 20.01 0.03 -0.81
C PHE A 179 21.23 -0.73 -0.35
N ARG A 180 22.34 -0.05 -0.11
CA ARG A 180 23.64 -0.68 0.24
C ARG A 180 23.59 -1.48 1.53
N GLY A 181 22.75 -1.09 2.48
CA GLY A 181 22.51 -1.81 3.73
C GLY A 181 21.64 -3.05 3.56
N GLY A 182 21.13 -3.31 2.35
CA GLY A 182 20.25 -4.45 2.06
C GLY A 182 18.83 -4.27 2.56
N GLY A 183 18.18 -5.37 2.89
CA GLY A 183 16.79 -5.45 3.35
C GLY A 183 15.95 -6.37 2.47
N TYR A 184 14.67 -6.42 2.76
CA TYR A 184 13.71 -7.24 2.01
C TYR A 184 12.41 -6.47 1.84
N SER A 185 11.85 -6.50 0.62
CA SER A 185 10.52 -6.01 0.31
C SER A 185 9.56 -7.18 0.13
N SER A 186 8.31 -7.02 0.54
CA SER A 186 7.26 -7.95 0.16
C SER A 186 7.04 -7.87 -1.35
N HIS A 187 6.75 -8.99 -1.97
CA HIS A 187 6.39 -9.08 -3.38
C HIS A 187 5.15 -9.94 -3.55
N PHE A 188 4.13 -9.39 -4.18
CA PHE A 188 2.91 -10.10 -4.53
C PHE A 188 2.18 -9.36 -5.66
N LYS A 189 1.27 -10.06 -6.31
CA LYS A 189 0.33 -9.49 -7.26
C LYS A 189 -1.06 -9.49 -6.63
N THR A 190 -1.65 -8.30 -6.46
CA THR A 190 -3.00 -8.17 -5.90
C THR A 190 -4.03 -8.90 -6.77
N GLN A 191 -4.89 -9.71 -6.15
CA GLN A 191 -5.95 -10.44 -6.84
C GLN A 191 -7.00 -9.48 -7.43
N ALA A 192 -7.64 -9.92 -8.51
CA ALA A 192 -8.82 -9.27 -9.07
C ALA A 192 -10.10 -9.94 -8.46
N VAL A 193 -11.21 -9.38 -8.52
CA VAL A 193 -11.71 -8.04 -8.89
C VAL A 193 -12.22 -7.42 -7.60
N MET A 194 -11.29 -6.95 -6.79
CA MET A 194 -11.65 -6.36 -5.51
C MET A 194 -12.09 -4.91 -5.71
N PRO A 195 -13.23 -4.50 -5.13
CA PRO A 195 -13.52 -3.08 -4.98
C PRO A 195 -12.41 -2.39 -4.19
N MET A 196 -11.92 -1.28 -4.70
CA MET A 196 -10.90 -0.47 -4.03
C MET A 196 -11.14 1.02 -4.22
N THR A 197 -10.65 1.77 -3.27
CA THR A 197 -10.68 3.23 -3.29
C THR A 197 -9.26 3.76 -3.07
N MET A 198 -8.80 4.55 -4.01
CA MET A 198 -7.56 5.31 -3.85
C MET A 198 -7.92 6.68 -3.24
N ILE A 199 -7.28 7.05 -2.15
CA ILE A 199 -7.51 8.29 -1.42
C ILE A 199 -6.21 9.04 -1.17
N ARG A 200 -6.29 10.37 -1.18
CA ARG A 200 -5.17 11.25 -0.87
C ARG A 200 -5.65 12.55 -0.25
N VAL A 201 -5.11 12.88 0.92
CA VAL A 201 -5.19 14.23 1.47
C VAL A 201 -4.12 15.08 0.80
N ASN A 202 -4.54 16.19 0.19
CA ASN A 202 -3.64 17.18 -0.37
C ASN A 202 -3.94 18.56 0.22
N ILE A 203 -2.94 19.41 0.29
CA ILE A 203 -3.10 20.83 0.63
C ILE A 203 -2.97 21.63 -0.66
N ILE A 204 -4.11 22.14 -1.14
CA ILE A 204 -4.17 22.86 -2.40
C ILE A 204 -4.17 24.37 -2.13
N LYS A 205 -3.27 25.09 -2.80
CA LYS A 205 -3.19 26.54 -2.68
C LYS A 205 -4.54 27.18 -3.00
N GLY A 206 -5.06 27.95 -2.06
CA GLY A 206 -6.35 28.67 -2.20
C GLY A 206 -7.58 27.86 -1.79
N LEU A 207 -7.47 26.53 -1.62
CA LEU A 207 -8.56 25.67 -1.14
C LEU A 207 -8.30 25.10 0.27
N GLY A 208 -7.02 24.94 0.66
CA GLY A 208 -6.67 24.28 1.90
C GLY A 208 -6.65 22.75 1.75
N PRO A 209 -6.94 22.00 2.84
CA PRO A 209 -6.99 20.54 2.80
C PRO A 209 -8.12 20.04 1.90
N VAL A 210 -7.78 19.10 1.01
CA VAL A 210 -8.72 18.46 0.09
C VAL A 210 -8.51 16.96 0.18
N LEU A 211 -9.58 16.19 0.28
CA LEU A 211 -9.56 14.73 0.17
C LEU A 211 -9.91 14.37 -1.27
N GLN A 212 -8.94 13.79 -2.00
CA GLN A 212 -9.15 13.21 -3.32
C GLN A 212 -9.55 11.75 -3.17
N ILE A 213 -10.56 11.31 -3.93
CA ILE A 213 -11.10 9.95 -3.89
C ILE A 213 -11.28 9.47 -5.31
N ALA A 214 -10.75 8.29 -5.62
CA ALA A 214 -10.97 7.58 -6.86
C ALA A 214 -11.37 6.13 -6.57
N GLU A 215 -12.62 5.78 -6.87
CA GLU A 215 -13.10 4.40 -6.73
C GLU A 215 -12.85 3.59 -8.01
N GLY A 216 -12.71 2.28 -7.84
CA GLY A 216 -12.54 1.36 -8.96
C GLY A 216 -12.38 -0.07 -8.49
N TYR A 217 -11.63 -0.84 -9.25
CA TYR A 217 -11.40 -2.25 -8.98
C TYR A 217 -9.93 -2.60 -9.21
N THR A 218 -9.47 -3.62 -8.49
CA THR A 218 -8.21 -4.26 -8.86
C THR A 218 -8.40 -5.03 -10.16
N ALA A 219 -7.37 -5.07 -11.01
CA ALA A 219 -7.35 -5.86 -12.23
C ALA A 219 -6.28 -6.93 -12.14
N THR A 220 -6.54 -8.12 -12.63
CA THR A 220 -5.51 -9.12 -12.91
C THR A 220 -5.26 -9.13 -14.40
N LEU A 221 -4.00 -9.06 -14.76
CA LEU A 221 -3.55 -9.20 -16.15
C LEU A 221 -3.03 -10.63 -16.35
N PRO A 222 -3.14 -11.19 -17.56
CA PRO A 222 -2.40 -12.42 -17.89
C PRO A 222 -0.91 -12.27 -17.54
N ASP A 223 -0.27 -13.33 -17.08
CA ASP A 223 1.10 -13.28 -16.59
C ASP A 223 2.09 -12.73 -17.62
N GLU A 224 1.86 -13.02 -18.89
CA GLU A 224 2.67 -12.47 -19.98
C GLU A 224 2.59 -10.94 -20.08
N ILE A 225 1.41 -10.36 -19.90
CA ILE A 225 1.23 -8.90 -19.86
C ILE A 225 1.80 -8.36 -18.56
N HIS A 226 1.41 -8.94 -17.43
CA HIS A 226 1.88 -8.52 -16.11
C HIS A 226 3.41 -8.41 -16.08
N ASN A 227 4.11 -9.48 -16.39
CA ASN A 227 5.58 -9.52 -16.31
C ASN A 227 6.25 -8.47 -17.21
N LYS A 228 5.74 -8.27 -18.43
CA LYS A 228 6.30 -7.27 -19.34
C LYS A 228 6.12 -5.83 -18.86
N LEU A 229 5.01 -5.54 -18.16
CA LEU A 229 4.73 -4.20 -17.64
C LEU A 229 5.42 -3.94 -16.31
N ASP A 230 5.42 -4.93 -15.44
CA ASP A 230 6.03 -4.88 -14.11
C ASP A 230 7.55 -4.68 -14.19
N MET A 231 8.21 -5.39 -15.06
CA MET A 231 9.64 -5.23 -15.40
C MET A 231 10.06 -3.81 -15.81
N ARG A 232 9.11 -2.93 -16.12
CA ARG A 232 9.39 -1.53 -16.48
C ARG A 232 9.43 -0.58 -15.29
N THR A 233 9.17 -1.07 -14.10
CA THR A 233 9.29 -0.32 -12.85
C THR A 233 10.26 -1.04 -11.93
N ASP A 234 9.78 -1.68 -10.88
CA ASP A 234 10.59 -2.52 -10.01
C ASP A 234 9.88 -3.86 -9.79
N PRO A 235 10.34 -4.94 -10.43
CA PRO A 235 9.70 -6.24 -10.35
C PRO A 235 9.89 -6.96 -9.01
N THR A 236 10.58 -6.34 -8.05
CA THR A 236 10.75 -6.88 -6.69
C THR A 236 9.74 -6.33 -5.70
N TRP A 237 8.89 -5.39 -6.12
CA TRP A 237 7.89 -4.74 -5.28
C TRP A 237 6.48 -5.24 -5.58
N PRO A 238 5.56 -5.20 -4.60
CA PRO A 238 4.20 -5.65 -4.83
C PRO A 238 3.46 -4.74 -5.81
N THR A 239 2.67 -5.36 -6.67
CA THR A 239 1.96 -4.68 -7.75
C THR A 239 0.45 -4.78 -7.59
N THR A 240 -0.21 -3.64 -7.70
CA THR A 240 -1.66 -3.51 -7.84
C THR A 240 -1.99 -2.78 -9.14
N TRP A 241 -2.77 -3.40 -10.00
CA TRP A 241 -3.33 -2.78 -11.20
C TRP A 241 -4.67 -2.16 -10.85
N PHE A 242 -4.76 -0.84 -10.90
CA PHE A 242 -5.98 -0.11 -10.55
C PHE A 242 -6.75 0.32 -11.78
N ALA A 243 -7.95 -0.21 -11.94
CA ALA A 243 -8.91 0.22 -12.97
C ALA A 243 -9.95 1.16 -12.32
N PRO A 244 -9.82 2.48 -12.48
CA PRO A 244 -10.74 3.43 -11.89
C PRO A 244 -12.12 3.36 -12.54
N ARG A 245 -13.15 3.63 -11.75
CA ARG A 245 -14.53 3.75 -12.23
C ARG A 245 -14.69 5.06 -13.01
N LEU A 246 -14.96 4.94 -14.29
CA LEU A 246 -15.09 6.09 -15.18
C LEU A 246 -16.53 6.58 -15.27
N THR A 247 -16.68 7.89 -15.38
CA THR A 247 -18.00 8.56 -15.57
C THR A 247 -18.12 9.23 -16.94
N GLY A 248 -17.07 9.24 -17.73
CA GLY A 248 -16.99 9.91 -19.00
C GLY A 248 -16.92 11.45 -18.90
N LYS A 249 -16.73 12.02 -17.70
CA LYS A 249 -16.73 13.47 -17.47
C LYS A 249 -15.67 13.90 -16.45
N GLY A 250 -15.16 15.12 -16.61
CA GLY A 250 -14.23 15.76 -15.67
C GLY A 250 -12.98 14.92 -15.42
N ALA A 251 -12.54 14.86 -14.17
CA ALA A 251 -11.39 14.07 -13.75
C ALA A 251 -11.58 12.55 -13.94
N PHE A 252 -12.80 12.07 -14.08
CA PHE A 252 -13.15 10.67 -14.32
C PHE A 252 -13.59 10.41 -15.76
N LYS A 253 -13.16 11.23 -16.70
CA LYS A 253 -13.47 11.08 -18.12
C LYS A 253 -12.87 9.78 -18.67
N ASP A 254 -11.63 9.53 -18.36
CA ASP A 254 -10.83 8.36 -18.73
C ASP A 254 -9.75 8.12 -17.66
N VAL A 255 -9.04 7.01 -17.75
CA VAL A 255 -8.01 6.62 -16.78
C VAL A 255 -6.84 7.62 -16.74
N TYR A 256 -6.44 8.17 -17.88
CA TYR A 256 -5.42 9.21 -17.95
C TYR A 256 -5.84 10.45 -17.15
N SER A 257 -7.11 10.87 -17.29
CA SER A 257 -7.63 12.03 -16.56
C SER A 257 -7.64 11.80 -15.04
N VAL A 258 -7.93 10.58 -14.58
CA VAL A 258 -7.84 10.23 -13.15
C VAL A 258 -6.42 10.44 -12.65
N MET A 259 -5.44 9.88 -13.34
CA MET A 259 -4.03 10.00 -12.95
C MET A 259 -3.53 11.45 -13.07
N ALA A 260 -3.81 12.13 -14.16
CA ALA A 260 -3.37 13.52 -14.41
C ALA A 260 -3.91 14.52 -13.38
N ASN A 261 -5.09 14.26 -12.82
CA ASN A 261 -5.70 15.10 -11.79
C ASN A 261 -5.37 14.62 -10.35
N TRP A 262 -4.62 13.52 -10.19
CA TRP A 262 -4.29 13.03 -8.86
C TRP A 262 -3.40 14.00 -8.06
N GLY A 263 -2.46 14.63 -8.74
CA GLY A 263 -1.66 15.72 -8.17
C GLY A 263 -0.67 15.32 -7.08
N ALA A 264 -0.38 14.03 -6.94
CA ALA A 264 0.56 13.48 -5.97
C ALA A 264 1.23 12.21 -6.52
N ASN A 265 2.45 11.93 -6.03
CA ASN A 265 3.16 10.68 -6.38
C ASN A 265 2.62 9.48 -5.62
N HIS A 266 1.95 9.71 -4.49
CA HIS A 266 1.47 8.66 -3.60
C HIS A 266 -0.06 8.73 -3.46
N GLY A 267 -0.63 7.58 -3.13
CA GLY A 267 -2.03 7.41 -2.76
C GLY A 267 -2.17 6.30 -1.72
N ALA A 268 -3.13 6.43 -0.84
CA ALA A 268 -3.52 5.36 0.07
C ALA A 268 -4.60 4.50 -0.60
N ILE A 269 -4.45 3.19 -0.49
CA ILE A 269 -5.43 2.24 -1.00
C ILE A 269 -6.21 1.68 0.17
N SER A 270 -7.52 1.81 0.09
CA SER A 270 -8.47 1.12 0.96
C SER A 270 -9.34 0.19 0.13
N TYR A 271 -9.53 -1.03 0.62
CA TYR A 271 -10.31 -2.03 -0.09
C TYR A 271 -11.78 -1.97 0.37
N GLY A 272 -12.66 -1.86 -0.60
CA GLY A 272 -14.06 -1.54 -0.45
C GLY A 272 -14.42 -0.24 -1.16
N HIS A 273 -15.70 0.00 -1.37
CA HIS A 273 -16.20 1.29 -1.85
C HIS A 273 -16.57 2.15 -0.64
N ILE A 274 -15.78 3.20 -0.39
CA ILE A 274 -15.98 4.11 0.74
C ILE A 274 -17.18 5.05 0.49
N GLY A 275 -17.56 5.25 -0.77
CA GLY A 275 -18.61 6.17 -1.19
C GLY A 275 -20.04 5.60 -1.19
N LYS A 276 -20.30 4.48 -0.52
CA LYS A 276 -21.65 3.90 -0.40
C LYS A 276 -22.18 4.01 1.01
#